data_76f9fd56c13cd670488a03b468412776
#
_entry.id   76f9fd56c13cd670488a03b468412776
#
_cell.length_a   1.000
_cell.length_b   1.000
_cell.length_c   1.000
_cell.angle_alpha   90.00
_cell.angle_beta   90.00
_cell.angle_gamma   90.00
#
_symmetry.space_group_name_H-M   'P 1'
#
loop_
_entity.id
_entity.type
_entity.pdbx_description
1 polymer ?
#
loop_
_entity_poly.entity_id
_entity_poly.type
_entity_poly.pdbx_seq_one_letter_code
_entity_poly.pdbx_strand_id
1 'polypeptide(L)'
;MSSRGPVRSRIGRVLPSERPTGYIAILAERAVPGKPAAPITDVDTGIAAQTMMLAARSATPEVAACMFKAFTPHAIAAMGLDSDKYELKLIMAFGVPAETQVIDAIDSNPDGSINYWRDEAQMHHVPKRPLADVLL
;
A
#
# COMPACT_ATOMS: atom_id res chain seq x y z
N MET A 1 -32.23 -9.80 19.74
CA MET A 1 -31.34 -10.54 18.79
C MET A 1 -31.16 -9.62 17.60
N SER A 2 -30.06 -8.89 17.57
CA SER A 2 -29.72 -7.95 16.48
C SER A 2 -28.65 -8.61 15.62
N SER A 3 -29.00 -8.98 14.40
CA SER A 3 -28.11 -9.55 13.41
C SER A 3 -27.20 -8.44 12.86
N ARG A 4 -25.97 -8.39 13.32
CA ARG A 4 -24.94 -7.60 12.66
C ARG A 4 -24.60 -8.27 11.33
N GLY A 5 -25.02 -7.65 10.24
CA GLY A 5 -24.63 -8.06 8.90
C GLY A 5 -23.11 -7.92 8.70
N PRO A 6 -22.52 -8.66 7.75
CA PRO A 6 -21.09 -8.67 7.54
C PRO A 6 -20.60 -7.26 7.18
N VAL A 7 -19.58 -6.80 7.91
CA VAL A 7 -18.83 -5.59 7.56
C VAL A 7 -18.16 -5.89 6.19
N ARG A 8 -18.81 -5.41 5.13
CA ARG A 8 -18.16 -5.40 3.81
C ARG A 8 -17.00 -4.41 3.91
N SER A 9 -15.77 -4.92 3.79
CA SER A 9 -14.62 -4.10 3.52
C SER A 9 -14.93 -3.30 2.25
N ARG A 10 -15.36 -2.05 2.44
CA ARG A 10 -15.42 -1.09 1.36
C ARG A 10 -13.95 -0.74 1.05
N ILE A 11 -13.37 -1.43 0.09
CA ILE A 11 -12.36 -0.77 -0.73
C ILE A 11 -13.14 0.35 -1.41
N GLY A 12 -13.18 1.49 -0.73
CA GLY A 12 -14.03 2.60 -1.06
C GLY A 12 -13.64 3.12 -2.44
N ARG A 13 -14.63 3.45 -3.23
CA ARG A 13 -14.45 4.22 -4.45
C ARG A 13 -13.68 5.49 -4.06
N VAL A 14 -12.39 5.55 -4.42
CA VAL A 14 -11.55 6.72 -4.18
C VAL A 14 -12.21 7.91 -4.86
N LEU A 15 -12.54 8.94 -4.08
CA LEU A 15 -13.13 10.15 -4.63
C LEU A 15 -12.13 10.81 -5.59
N PRO A 16 -12.58 11.53 -6.64
CA PRO A 16 -11.67 12.22 -7.56
C PRO A 16 -10.69 13.16 -6.85
N SER A 17 -11.10 13.79 -5.75
CA SER A 17 -10.28 14.66 -4.89
C SER A 17 -9.23 13.92 -4.07
N GLU A 18 -9.37 12.59 -3.90
CA GLU A 18 -8.47 11.75 -3.12
C GLU A 18 -7.55 10.90 -4.02
N ARG A 19 -7.61 11.11 -5.33
CA ARG A 19 -6.79 10.34 -6.28
C ARG A 19 -5.34 10.77 -6.20
N PRO A 20 -4.41 9.83 -6.14
CA PRO A 20 -3.00 10.12 -6.30
C PRO A 20 -2.69 10.85 -7.61
N THR A 21 -1.70 11.71 -7.57
CA THR A 21 -1.26 12.48 -8.74
C THR A 21 -0.50 11.60 -9.74
N GLY A 22 0.19 10.57 -9.25
CA GLY A 22 0.97 9.66 -10.07
C GLY A 22 1.12 8.28 -9.46
N TYR A 23 1.47 7.33 -10.30
CA TYR A 23 1.72 5.94 -9.89
C TYR A 23 3.03 5.44 -10.48
N ILE A 24 3.74 4.62 -9.71
CA ILE A 24 4.89 3.85 -10.18
C ILE A 24 4.58 2.37 -9.92
N ALA A 25 4.59 1.57 -10.98
CA ALA A 25 4.50 0.12 -10.88
C ALA A 25 5.91 -0.47 -10.87
N ILE A 26 6.23 -1.25 -9.84
CA ILE A 26 7.49 -1.99 -9.76
C ILE A 26 7.23 -3.39 -10.28
N LEU A 27 7.98 -3.76 -11.31
CA LEU A 27 7.86 -5.02 -12.01
C LEU A 27 9.15 -5.83 -11.84
N ALA A 28 9.01 -7.13 -11.70
CA ALA A 28 10.12 -8.06 -11.83
C ALA A 28 10.02 -8.81 -13.16
N GLU A 29 11.14 -8.93 -13.88
CA GLU A 29 11.21 -9.79 -15.05
C GLU A 29 11.32 -11.25 -14.61
N ARG A 30 10.52 -12.12 -15.23
CA ARG A 30 10.54 -13.55 -14.97
C ARG A 30 11.67 -14.21 -15.75
N ALA A 31 12.53 -14.95 -15.08
CA ALA A 31 13.57 -15.73 -15.74
C ALA A 31 12.99 -16.83 -16.66
N VAL A 32 11.81 -17.34 -16.29
CA VAL A 32 11.07 -18.33 -17.08
C VAL A 32 9.63 -17.81 -17.24
N PRO A 33 9.11 -17.73 -18.47
CA PRO A 33 7.77 -17.27 -18.73
C PRO A 33 6.71 -18.00 -17.90
N GLY A 34 5.77 -17.25 -17.33
CA GLY A 34 4.67 -17.78 -16.52
C GLY A 34 5.07 -18.35 -15.15
N LYS A 35 6.35 -18.38 -14.78
CA LYS A 35 6.82 -18.76 -13.45
C LYS A 35 7.00 -17.53 -12.54
N PRO A 36 6.93 -17.68 -11.23
CA PRO A 36 7.26 -16.58 -10.31
C PRO A 36 8.66 -16.02 -10.59
N ALA A 37 8.83 -14.72 -10.44
CA ALA A 37 10.15 -14.09 -10.47
C ALA A 37 10.99 -14.57 -9.28
N ALA A 38 12.30 -14.42 -9.37
CA ALA A 38 13.23 -14.86 -8.32
C ALA A 38 12.91 -14.19 -6.98
N PRO A 39 12.94 -14.92 -5.84
CA PRO A 39 12.58 -14.37 -4.53
C PRO A 39 13.37 -13.11 -4.14
N ILE A 40 14.61 -12.97 -4.59
CA ILE A 40 15.42 -11.78 -4.33
C ILE A 40 14.77 -10.50 -4.87
N THR A 41 13.94 -10.60 -5.90
CA THR A 41 13.23 -9.44 -6.45
C THR A 41 12.24 -8.82 -5.46
N ASP A 42 11.80 -9.54 -4.43
CA ASP A 42 10.95 -9.00 -3.37
C ASP A 42 11.76 -8.07 -2.45
N VAL A 43 13.01 -8.43 -2.16
CA VAL A 43 13.96 -7.59 -1.41
C VAL A 43 14.29 -6.34 -2.20
N ASP A 44 14.65 -6.49 -3.48
CA ASP A 44 14.96 -5.37 -4.37
C ASP A 44 13.77 -4.41 -4.50
N THR A 45 12.55 -4.95 -4.59
CA THR A 45 11.31 -4.17 -4.61
C THR A 45 11.15 -3.32 -3.36
N GLY A 46 11.37 -3.90 -2.17
CA GLY A 46 11.28 -3.18 -0.90
C GLY A 46 12.30 -2.05 -0.80
N ILE A 47 13.56 -2.31 -1.21
CA ILE A 47 14.64 -1.32 -1.23
C ILE A 47 14.30 -0.17 -2.20
N ALA A 48 13.88 -0.50 -3.42
CA ALA A 48 13.51 0.49 -4.42
C ALA A 48 12.31 1.35 -3.96
N ALA A 49 11.27 0.72 -3.43
CA ALA A 49 10.08 1.41 -2.95
C ALA A 49 10.42 2.38 -1.82
N GLN A 50 11.14 1.94 -0.79
CA GLN A 50 11.54 2.80 0.32
C GLN A 50 12.40 3.97 -0.15
N THR A 51 13.36 3.72 -1.04
CA THR A 51 14.22 4.76 -1.60
C THR A 51 13.40 5.81 -2.36
N MET A 52 12.46 5.39 -3.19
CA MET A 52 11.58 6.31 -3.93
C MET A 52 10.68 7.14 -3.00
N MET A 53 10.15 6.54 -1.92
CA MET A 53 9.35 7.28 -0.93
C MET A 53 10.17 8.37 -0.24
N LEU A 54 11.38 8.05 0.20
CA LEU A 54 12.27 9.01 0.85
C LEU A 54 12.71 10.11 -0.12
N ALA A 55 13.06 9.74 -1.36
CA ALA A 55 13.46 10.70 -2.38
C ALA A 55 12.30 11.67 -2.73
N ALA A 56 11.09 11.17 -2.90
CA ALA A 56 9.91 11.99 -3.16
C ALA A 56 9.67 13.00 -2.02
N ARG A 57 9.72 12.54 -0.78
CA ARG A 57 9.55 13.40 0.40
C ARG A 57 10.66 14.42 0.54
N SER A 58 11.90 14.06 0.22
CA SER A 58 13.05 14.96 0.27
C SER A 58 12.99 16.06 -0.81
N ALA A 59 12.55 15.69 -2.02
CA ALA A 59 12.44 16.62 -3.13
C ALA A 59 11.25 17.56 -3.02
N THR A 60 10.13 17.09 -2.45
CA THR A 60 8.88 17.83 -2.31
C THR A 60 8.23 17.48 -0.97
N PRO A 61 8.46 18.30 0.08
CA PRO A 61 8.01 17.98 1.45
C PRO A 61 6.50 17.77 1.62
N GLU A 62 5.69 18.28 0.72
CA GLU A 62 4.23 18.10 0.74
C GLU A 62 3.79 16.78 0.09
N VAL A 63 4.69 16.08 -0.62
CA VAL A 63 4.35 14.79 -1.25
C VAL A 63 4.49 13.66 -0.26
N ALA A 64 3.48 12.81 -0.22
CA ALA A 64 3.51 11.51 0.43
C ALA A 64 3.33 10.39 -0.60
N ALA A 65 3.73 9.19 -0.19
CA ALA A 65 3.53 8.00 -0.99
C ALA A 65 2.89 6.91 -0.14
N CYS A 66 2.02 6.12 -0.75
CA CYS A 66 1.57 4.86 -0.19
C CYS A 66 1.88 3.72 -1.14
N MET A 67 2.03 2.53 -0.57
CA MET A 67 2.31 1.30 -1.30
C MET A 67 1.11 0.37 -1.20
N PHE A 68 0.79 -0.30 -2.29
CA PHE A 68 -0.18 -1.37 -2.29
C PHE A 68 0.17 -2.47 -3.30
N LYS A 69 -0.23 -3.67 -2.99
CA LYS A 69 -0.08 -4.80 -3.91
C LYS A 69 -1.34 -4.88 -4.77
N ALA A 70 -1.18 -4.71 -6.06
CA ALA A 70 -2.27 -4.95 -7.00
C ALA A 70 -2.37 -6.45 -7.31
N PHE A 71 -3.54 -7.02 -7.08
CA PHE A 71 -3.74 -8.46 -7.19
C PHE A 71 -4.32 -8.90 -8.51
N THR A 72 -4.10 -8.19 -9.60
CA THR A 72 -4.82 -8.60 -10.79
C THR A 72 -3.92 -8.75 -12.01
N PRO A 73 -4.04 -9.87 -12.73
CA PRO A 73 -3.53 -10.02 -14.09
C PRO A 73 -3.99 -8.85 -14.98
N HIS A 74 -5.14 -8.26 -14.66
CA HIS A 74 -5.69 -7.08 -15.32
C HIS A 74 -4.81 -5.84 -15.20
N ALA A 75 -4.06 -5.66 -14.10
CA ALA A 75 -3.18 -4.51 -13.95
C ALA A 75 -2.03 -4.54 -14.97
N ILE A 76 -1.40 -5.69 -15.16
CA ILE A 76 -0.34 -5.87 -16.17
C ILE A 76 -0.89 -5.67 -17.57
N ALA A 77 -2.05 -6.27 -17.87
CA ALA A 77 -2.71 -6.12 -19.18
C ALA A 77 -3.13 -4.67 -19.44
N ALA A 78 -3.64 -3.96 -18.43
CA ALA A 78 -4.01 -2.55 -18.53
C ALA A 78 -2.81 -1.64 -18.82
N MET A 79 -1.61 -2.04 -18.43
CA MET A 79 -0.35 -1.36 -18.77
C MET A 79 0.19 -1.76 -20.15
N GLY A 80 -0.46 -2.66 -20.86
CA GLY A 80 0.01 -3.17 -22.15
C GLY A 80 1.23 -4.09 -22.04
N LEU A 81 1.44 -4.71 -20.88
CA LEU A 81 2.60 -5.55 -20.61
C LEU A 81 2.23 -7.05 -20.65
N ASP A 82 3.22 -7.87 -20.94
CA ASP A 82 3.10 -9.31 -20.99
C ASP A 82 3.21 -9.91 -19.57
N SER A 83 2.15 -10.57 -19.10
CA SER A 83 2.10 -11.22 -17.81
C SER A 83 2.99 -12.47 -17.71
N ASP A 84 3.34 -13.09 -18.82
CA ASP A 84 4.27 -14.22 -18.84
C ASP A 84 5.72 -13.75 -18.65
N LYS A 85 6.02 -12.54 -19.11
CA LYS A 85 7.33 -11.93 -18.97
C LYS A 85 7.51 -11.17 -17.64
N TYR A 86 6.49 -10.47 -17.19
CA TYR A 86 6.57 -9.59 -16.02
C TYR A 86 5.67 -10.02 -14.88
N GLU A 87 6.15 -9.81 -13.67
CA GLU A 87 5.40 -9.94 -12.43
C GLU A 87 5.26 -8.56 -11.77
N LEU A 88 4.02 -8.15 -11.49
CA LEU A 88 3.78 -6.93 -10.74
C LEU A 88 4.07 -7.19 -9.25
N LYS A 89 5.09 -6.53 -8.73
CA LYS A 89 5.51 -6.64 -7.33
C LYS A 89 4.75 -5.66 -6.44
N LEU A 90 4.71 -4.39 -6.83
CA LEU A 90 4.16 -3.33 -6.00
C LEU A 90 3.69 -2.16 -6.88
N ILE A 91 2.65 -1.48 -6.43
CA ILE A 91 2.28 -0.16 -6.96
C ILE A 91 2.50 0.87 -5.86
N MET A 92 3.18 1.94 -6.21
CA MET A 92 3.33 3.13 -5.38
C MET A 92 2.42 4.23 -5.93
N ALA A 93 1.70 4.89 -5.05
CA ALA A 93 0.86 6.04 -5.37
C ALA A 93 1.45 7.28 -4.70
N PHE A 94 1.61 8.35 -5.45
CA PHE A 94 2.20 9.60 -5.00
C PHE A 94 1.18 10.73 -5.11
N GLY A 95 1.18 11.62 -4.13
CA GLY A 95 0.32 12.80 -4.13
C GLY A 95 0.46 13.63 -2.87
N VAL A 96 -0.21 14.78 -2.85
CA VAL A 96 -0.35 15.55 -1.62
C VAL A 96 -1.34 14.84 -0.72
N PRO A 97 -1.03 14.59 0.58
CA PRO A 97 -1.93 13.93 1.50
C PRO A 97 -3.25 14.69 1.63
N ALA A 98 -4.37 13.98 1.45
CA ALA A 98 -5.72 14.51 1.62
C ALA A 98 -6.33 14.12 2.98
N GLU A 99 -5.60 13.38 3.80
CA GLU A 99 -6.06 12.89 5.10
C GLU A 99 -5.02 13.12 6.19
N THR A 100 -5.49 13.20 7.42
CA THR A 100 -4.63 13.18 8.61
C THR A 100 -4.46 11.76 9.08
N GLN A 101 -3.21 11.36 9.34
CA GLN A 101 -2.86 10.05 9.85
C GLN A 101 -2.32 10.16 11.27
N VAL A 102 -2.73 9.22 12.14
CA VAL A 102 -2.25 9.09 13.51
C VAL A 102 -1.61 7.72 13.67
N ILE A 103 -0.42 7.69 14.27
CA ILE A 103 0.22 6.44 14.65
C ILE A 103 -0.23 6.11 16.07
N ASP A 104 -0.88 4.97 16.22
CA ASP A 104 -1.42 4.49 17.48
C ASP A 104 -0.70 3.22 17.98
N ALA A 105 -0.94 2.87 19.24
CA ALA A 105 -0.52 1.58 19.77
C ALA A 105 -1.19 0.43 19.02
N ILE A 106 -0.52 -0.74 18.99
CA ILE A 106 -0.97 -1.90 18.19
C ILE A 106 -2.36 -2.43 18.61
N ASP A 107 -2.77 -2.19 19.82
CA ASP A 107 -4.01 -2.64 20.46
C ASP A 107 -5.09 -1.55 20.56
N SER A 108 -4.89 -0.41 19.91
CA SER A 108 -5.80 0.74 20.01
C SER A 108 -7.10 0.60 19.24
N ASN A 109 -7.19 -0.34 18.29
CA ASN A 109 -8.36 -0.48 17.45
C ASN A 109 -9.58 -0.94 18.26
N PRO A 110 -10.73 -0.24 18.18
CA PRO A 110 -11.94 -0.61 18.92
C PRO A 110 -12.48 -2.01 18.63
N ASP A 111 -12.15 -2.61 17.48
CA ASP A 111 -12.55 -3.98 17.14
C ASP A 111 -11.52 -5.04 17.57
N GLY A 112 -10.40 -4.61 18.20
CA GLY A 112 -9.31 -5.47 18.63
C GLY A 112 -8.42 -5.99 17.50
N SER A 113 -8.59 -5.52 16.28
CA SER A 113 -7.75 -5.89 15.15
C SER A 113 -6.50 -5.02 15.05
N ILE A 114 -5.49 -5.49 14.32
CA ILE A 114 -4.28 -4.73 14.01
C ILE A 114 -4.38 -3.96 12.69
N ASN A 115 -5.56 -3.94 12.08
CA ASN A 115 -5.80 -3.21 10.83
C ASN A 115 -5.89 -1.71 11.10
N TYR A 116 -5.63 -0.91 10.08
CA TYR A 116 -5.95 0.52 10.17
C TYR A 116 -7.45 0.73 10.14
N TRP A 117 -7.87 1.79 10.80
CA TRP A 117 -9.28 2.14 10.95
C TRP A 117 -9.47 3.66 10.86
N ARG A 118 -10.71 4.09 10.74
CA ARG A 118 -11.08 5.50 10.77
C ARG A 118 -12.07 5.74 11.90
N ASP A 119 -11.85 6.83 12.61
CA ASP A 119 -12.81 7.30 13.62
C ASP A 119 -13.98 8.06 13.00
N GLU A 120 -14.88 8.58 13.84
CA GLU A 120 -16.04 9.35 13.41
C GLU A 120 -15.64 10.67 12.72
N ALA A 121 -14.48 11.23 13.03
CA ALA A 121 -13.90 12.41 12.39
C ALA A 121 -13.17 12.08 11.09
N GLN A 122 -13.19 10.82 10.63
CA GLN A 122 -12.47 10.31 9.45
C GLN A 122 -10.96 10.39 9.58
N MET A 123 -10.44 10.50 10.80
CA MET A 123 -9.00 10.42 11.04
C MET A 123 -8.51 8.98 10.78
N HIS A 124 -7.40 8.84 10.09
CA HIS A 124 -6.83 7.54 9.72
C HIS A 124 -5.85 7.07 10.78
N HIS A 125 -6.25 6.05 11.54
CA HIS A 125 -5.46 5.45 12.59
C HIS A 125 -4.63 4.27 12.07
N VAL A 126 -3.34 4.30 12.36
CA VAL A 126 -2.37 3.29 11.88
C VAL A 126 -1.70 2.63 13.09
N PRO A 127 -2.18 1.46 13.54
CA PRO A 127 -1.60 0.76 14.68
C PRO A 127 -0.15 0.33 14.40
N LYS A 128 0.75 0.60 15.35
CA LYS A 128 2.16 0.23 15.28
C LYS A 128 2.64 -0.36 16.59
N ARG A 129 3.56 -1.33 16.51
CA ARG A 129 4.28 -1.82 17.69
C ARG A 129 5.24 -0.75 18.20
N PRO A 130 5.41 -0.60 19.51
CA PRO A 130 6.44 0.25 20.07
C PRO A 130 7.83 -0.27 19.67
N LEU A 131 8.80 0.63 19.60
CA LEU A 131 10.16 0.28 19.19
C LEU A 131 10.79 -0.79 20.09
N ALA A 132 10.48 -0.76 21.39
CA ALA A 132 10.97 -1.73 22.36
C ALA A 132 10.53 -3.19 22.07
N ASP A 133 9.43 -3.36 21.35
CA ASP A 133 8.91 -4.70 21.00
C ASP A 133 9.52 -5.26 19.69
N VAL A 134 10.28 -4.44 18.96
CA VAL A 134 10.87 -4.82 17.65
C VAL A 134 12.41 -4.79 17.68
N LEU A 135 13.01 -4.21 18.69
CA LEU A 135 14.46 -4.29 18.94
C LEU A 135 14.75 -5.47 19.87
N LEU A 136 15.70 -6.32 19.45
CA LEU A 136 16.24 -7.44 20.23
C LEU A 136 17.53 -7.02 20.94
#